data_757d28a76e85900459aed4a07c3e5b59
#
_entry.id   757d28a76e85900459aed4a07c3e5b59
#
_cell.length_a   1.000
_cell.length_b   1.000
_cell.length_c   1.000
_cell.angle_alpha   90.00
_cell.angle_beta   90.00
_cell.angle_gamma   90.00
#
_symmetry.space_group_name_H-M   'P 1'
#
loop_
_entity.id
_entity.type
_entity.pdbx_description
1 polymer ?
#
loop_
_entity_poly.entity_id
_entity_poly.type
_entity_poly.pdbx_seq_one_letter_code
_entity_poly.pdbx_strand_id
1 'polypeptide(L)'
;MAFIGYARVSTGDQTLDLQKDALHAAGCLDVYEEVASGARMTRPQLAAALRACRRGDTLVIWKLDRLGRNTKHLLEIVEDLTQRDIGLKTLTGFAIDTHTPHGRLALQMFAALAEYERALIQERIMAGIAAARARGRNGGRKPKLSPEQQQLAVDMAQGGIPIATIARTLQCSRHTVYKALGQTHVGVE
;
A
#
# COMPACT_ATOMS: atom_id res chain seq x y z
N MET A 1 -15.85 3.42 28.31
CA MET A 1 -15.63 2.30 27.38
C MET A 1 -16.83 2.22 26.47
N ALA A 2 -16.68 2.69 25.26
CA ALA A 2 -17.74 2.72 24.23
C ALA A 2 -17.42 1.71 23.13
N PHE A 3 -18.45 1.16 22.49
CA PHE A 3 -18.35 0.33 21.30
C PHE A 3 -18.66 1.17 20.07
N ILE A 4 -17.68 1.28 19.18
CA ILE A 4 -17.77 2.02 17.94
C ILE A 4 -17.78 1.04 16.78
N GLY A 5 -18.86 1.02 16.00
CA GLY A 5 -19.05 0.09 14.91
C GLY A 5 -18.45 0.59 13.61
N TYR A 6 -17.87 -0.32 12.81
CA TYR A 6 -17.50 -0.06 11.43
C TYR A 6 -18.00 -1.17 10.53
N ALA A 7 -18.79 -0.77 9.52
CA ALA A 7 -19.35 -1.65 8.50
C ALA A 7 -18.82 -1.29 7.12
N ARG A 8 -18.49 -2.28 6.28
CA ARG A 8 -18.05 -2.05 4.90
C ARG A 8 -18.65 -3.04 3.93
N VAL A 9 -19.12 -2.53 2.78
CA VAL A 9 -19.55 -3.33 1.63
C VAL A 9 -18.84 -2.86 0.36
N SER A 10 -18.72 -3.75 -0.60
CA SER A 10 -18.14 -3.44 -1.93
C SER A 10 -19.18 -2.94 -2.92
N THR A 11 -20.40 -3.45 -2.86
CA THR A 11 -21.55 -3.08 -3.69
C THR A 11 -22.83 -3.52 -2.99
N GLY A 12 -23.88 -2.65 -2.96
CA GLY A 12 -25.31 -2.97 -2.77
C GLY A 12 -25.76 -3.75 -1.53
N ASP A 13 -26.38 -3.09 -0.76
CA ASP A 13 -27.61 -3.09 0.04
C ASP A 13 -27.82 -4.19 1.12
N GLN A 14 -28.04 -5.46 0.79
CA GLN A 14 -28.50 -6.44 1.79
C GLN A 14 -27.45 -6.84 2.85
N THR A 15 -26.18 -6.82 2.51
CA THR A 15 -25.11 -7.21 3.44
C THR A 15 -24.70 -6.08 4.40
N LEU A 16 -25.02 -4.81 4.08
CA LEU A 16 -24.73 -3.68 4.96
C LEU A 16 -25.69 -3.66 6.13
N ASP A 17 -26.98 -3.84 5.89
CA ASP A 17 -28.01 -3.85 6.95
C ASP A 17 -27.77 -4.98 7.95
N LEU A 18 -27.43 -6.18 7.48
CA LEU A 18 -27.04 -7.30 8.35
C LEU A 18 -25.82 -6.96 9.25
N GLN A 19 -24.83 -6.25 8.70
CA GLN A 19 -23.68 -5.81 9.50
C GLN A 19 -24.08 -4.78 10.54
N LYS A 20 -24.93 -3.80 10.17
CA LYS A 20 -25.42 -2.75 11.08
C LYS A 20 -26.22 -3.34 12.21
N ASP A 21 -27.19 -4.20 11.90
CA ASP A 21 -28.03 -4.85 12.91
C ASP A 21 -27.17 -5.62 13.93
N ALA A 22 -26.18 -6.37 13.44
CA ALA A 22 -25.28 -7.11 14.33
C ALA A 22 -24.38 -6.17 15.16
N LEU A 23 -23.92 -5.04 14.61
CA LEU A 23 -23.14 -4.06 15.34
C LEU A 23 -23.98 -3.36 16.42
N HIS A 24 -25.22 -2.99 16.11
CA HIS A 24 -26.16 -2.44 17.08
C HIS A 24 -26.51 -3.46 18.17
N ALA A 25 -26.77 -4.71 17.81
CA ALA A 25 -27.00 -5.80 18.76
C ALA A 25 -25.77 -6.05 19.67
N ALA A 26 -24.56 -5.80 19.18
CA ALA A 26 -23.34 -5.85 19.96
C ALA A 26 -23.13 -4.65 20.90
N GLY A 27 -24.02 -3.65 20.86
CA GLY A 27 -24.00 -2.46 21.72
C GLY A 27 -23.28 -1.25 21.10
N CYS A 28 -23.01 -1.24 19.80
CA CYS A 28 -22.48 -0.06 19.11
C CYS A 28 -23.60 1.00 19.00
N LEU A 29 -23.36 2.18 19.57
CA LEU A 29 -24.26 3.34 19.42
C LEU A 29 -24.01 4.04 18.10
N ASP A 30 -22.71 4.23 17.77
CA ASP A 30 -22.26 4.84 16.52
C ASP A 30 -21.72 3.78 15.57
N VAL A 31 -22.25 3.72 14.34
CA VAL A 31 -21.80 2.82 13.28
C VAL A 31 -21.39 3.64 12.07
N TYR A 32 -20.13 3.52 11.69
CA TYR A 32 -19.54 4.17 10.50
C TYR A 32 -19.66 3.24 9.30
N GLU A 33 -20.36 3.70 8.27
CA GLU A 33 -20.71 2.91 7.09
C GLU A 33 -19.85 3.29 5.90
N GLU A 34 -19.17 2.34 5.30
CA GLU A 34 -18.31 2.54 4.14
C GLU A 34 -18.82 1.74 2.94
N VAL A 35 -19.15 2.43 1.86
CA VAL A 35 -19.41 1.80 0.56
C VAL A 35 -18.17 2.02 -0.31
N ALA A 36 -17.28 1.03 -0.37
CA ALA A 36 -16.04 1.12 -1.12
C ALA A 36 -15.74 -0.18 -1.86
N SER A 37 -15.67 -0.10 -3.19
CA SER A 37 -15.08 -1.16 -4.00
C SER A 37 -13.59 -1.32 -3.63
N GLY A 38 -13.06 -2.54 -3.70
CA GLY A 38 -11.67 -2.84 -3.30
C GLY A 38 -10.58 -1.99 -3.97
N ALA A 39 -10.92 -1.30 -5.07
CA ALA A 39 -10.02 -0.43 -5.83
C ALA A 39 -9.93 1.02 -5.30
N ARG A 40 -10.90 1.51 -4.53
CA ARG A 40 -10.85 2.88 -4.00
C ARG A 40 -9.88 2.97 -2.82
N MET A 41 -8.90 3.86 -2.95
CA MET A 41 -7.84 4.03 -1.94
C MET A 41 -8.29 4.78 -0.69
N THR A 42 -9.34 5.59 -0.75
CA THR A 42 -9.80 6.42 0.38
C THR A 42 -10.96 5.77 1.11
N ARG A 43 -10.87 5.71 2.44
CA ARG A 43 -11.88 5.19 3.37
C ARG A 43 -12.18 6.24 4.43
N PRO A 44 -12.96 7.28 4.09
CA PRO A 44 -13.23 8.38 5.01
C PRO A 44 -13.97 7.93 6.27
N GLN A 45 -14.87 6.95 6.15
CA GLN A 45 -15.64 6.46 7.29
C GLN A 45 -14.77 5.62 8.25
N LEU A 46 -13.85 4.81 7.74
CA LEU A 46 -12.88 4.13 8.59
C LEU A 46 -12.02 5.14 9.35
N ALA A 47 -11.51 6.16 8.65
CA ALA A 47 -10.73 7.22 9.30
C ALA A 47 -11.55 8.00 10.33
N ALA A 48 -12.86 8.20 10.10
CA ALA A 48 -13.76 8.82 11.06
C ALA A 48 -13.99 7.91 12.28
N ALA A 49 -14.24 6.61 12.09
CA ALA A 49 -14.40 5.63 13.16
C ALA A 49 -13.13 5.57 14.04
N LEU A 50 -11.95 5.49 13.42
CA LEU A 50 -10.67 5.48 14.15
C LEU A 50 -10.44 6.77 14.94
N ARG A 51 -10.83 7.94 14.42
CA ARG A 51 -10.76 9.22 15.16
C ARG A 51 -11.76 9.31 16.31
N ALA A 52 -12.94 8.71 16.16
CA ALA A 52 -13.97 8.70 17.20
C ALA A 52 -13.57 7.84 18.39
N CYS A 53 -12.80 6.76 18.17
CA CYS A 53 -12.30 5.90 19.23
C CYS A 53 -11.34 6.65 20.16
N ARG A 54 -11.61 6.58 21.45
CA ARG A 54 -10.77 7.10 22.54
C ARG A 54 -10.10 5.93 23.28
N ARG A 55 -9.11 6.25 24.11
CA ARG A 55 -8.46 5.29 24.97
C ARG A 55 -9.49 4.51 25.82
N GLY A 56 -9.40 3.19 25.81
CA GLY A 56 -10.32 2.29 26.49
C GLY A 56 -11.61 1.97 25.74
N ASP A 57 -11.85 2.57 24.55
CA ASP A 57 -12.97 2.18 23.68
C ASP A 57 -12.64 0.94 22.85
N THR A 58 -13.64 0.39 22.15
CA THR A 58 -13.48 -0.80 21.32
C THR A 58 -14.04 -0.54 19.93
N LEU A 59 -13.21 -0.72 18.92
CA LEU A 59 -13.66 -0.79 17.54
C LEU A 59 -14.27 -2.17 17.26
N VAL A 60 -15.56 -2.21 16.91
CA VAL A 60 -16.30 -3.44 16.62
C VAL A 60 -16.53 -3.53 15.12
N ILE A 61 -16.21 -4.68 14.54
CA ILE A 61 -16.37 -4.95 13.12
C ILE A 61 -17.05 -6.29 12.87
N TRP A 62 -17.67 -6.45 11.71
CA TRP A 62 -18.30 -7.71 11.35
C TRP A 62 -17.28 -8.84 11.18
N LYS A 63 -16.24 -8.62 10.33
CA LYS A 63 -15.14 -9.56 10.06
C LYS A 63 -13.86 -8.77 9.78
N LEU A 64 -12.70 -9.41 9.96
CA LEU A 64 -11.38 -8.81 9.69
C LEU A 64 -11.21 -8.31 8.25
N ASP A 65 -11.77 -8.99 7.28
CA ASP A 65 -11.72 -8.60 5.85
C ASP A 65 -12.45 -7.29 5.56
N ARG A 66 -13.32 -6.85 6.47
CA ARG A 66 -13.97 -5.53 6.38
C ARG A 66 -13.05 -4.39 6.82
N LEU A 67 -12.12 -4.66 7.73
CA LEU A 67 -11.20 -3.66 8.27
C LEU A 67 -10.01 -3.39 7.34
N GLY A 68 -9.24 -4.41 6.99
CA GLY A 68 -8.08 -4.29 6.12
C GLY A 68 -8.42 -4.36 4.61
N ARG A 69 -7.58 -3.75 3.77
CA ARG A 69 -7.58 -3.98 2.30
C ARG A 69 -6.71 -5.18 1.93
N ASN A 70 -5.67 -5.34 2.68
CA ASN A 70 -4.71 -6.43 2.63
C ASN A 70 -4.16 -6.60 4.06
N THR A 71 -3.38 -7.64 4.25
CA THR A 71 -2.80 -7.98 5.55
C THR A 71 -1.95 -6.84 6.12
N LYS A 72 -1.15 -6.17 5.28
CA LYS A 72 -0.32 -5.03 5.72
C LYS A 72 -1.16 -3.90 6.34
N HIS A 73 -2.18 -3.45 5.61
CA HIS A 73 -3.05 -2.38 6.10
C HIS A 73 -3.86 -2.79 7.36
N LEU A 74 -4.23 -4.07 7.47
CA LEU A 74 -4.86 -4.58 8.68
C LEU A 74 -3.93 -4.45 9.89
N LEU A 75 -2.66 -4.84 9.72
CA LEU A 75 -1.64 -4.75 10.77
C LEU A 75 -1.36 -3.31 11.20
N GLU A 76 -1.26 -2.38 10.23
CA GLU A 76 -1.08 -0.95 10.51
C GLU A 76 -2.23 -0.39 11.37
N ILE A 77 -3.48 -0.77 11.07
CA ILE A 77 -4.64 -0.36 11.88
C ILE A 77 -4.58 -0.98 13.27
N VAL A 78 -4.27 -2.25 13.37
CA VAL A 78 -4.18 -2.97 14.64
C VAL A 78 -3.09 -2.38 15.54
N GLU A 79 -1.95 -2.06 14.96
CA GLU A 79 -0.84 -1.42 15.66
C GLU A 79 -1.26 -0.04 16.20
N ASP A 80 -1.90 0.81 15.37
CA ASP A 80 -2.45 2.10 15.81
C ASP A 80 -3.44 1.94 16.96
N LEU A 81 -4.38 1.01 16.85
CA LEU A 81 -5.35 0.73 17.92
C LEU A 81 -4.65 0.31 19.22
N THR A 82 -3.65 -0.56 19.12
CA THR A 82 -2.88 -1.06 20.27
C THR A 82 -2.10 0.07 20.94
N GLN A 83 -1.39 0.91 20.16
CA GLN A 83 -0.63 2.05 20.69
C GLN A 83 -1.54 3.07 21.41
N ARG A 84 -2.77 3.21 20.93
CA ARG A 84 -3.77 4.11 21.51
C ARG A 84 -4.60 3.48 22.64
N ASP A 85 -4.33 2.23 23.02
CA ASP A 85 -5.09 1.48 24.01
C ASP A 85 -6.58 1.36 23.66
N ILE A 86 -6.87 1.09 22.37
CA ILE A 86 -8.21 0.86 21.83
C ILE A 86 -8.37 -0.63 21.53
N GLY A 87 -9.46 -1.22 22.02
CA GLY A 87 -9.80 -2.62 21.76
C GLY A 87 -10.26 -2.85 20.31
N LEU A 88 -10.09 -4.08 19.82
CA LEU A 88 -10.65 -4.56 18.56
C LEU A 88 -11.50 -5.80 18.83
N LYS A 89 -12.73 -5.83 18.29
CA LYS A 89 -13.64 -6.96 18.39
C LYS A 89 -14.26 -7.30 17.04
N THR A 90 -14.28 -8.59 16.72
CA THR A 90 -14.99 -9.12 15.54
C THR A 90 -16.25 -9.86 15.98
N LEU A 91 -17.32 -9.76 15.20
CA LEU A 91 -18.60 -10.40 15.51
C LEU A 91 -18.73 -11.79 14.89
N THR A 92 -18.08 -12.01 13.75
CA THR A 92 -18.19 -13.29 13.01
C THR A 92 -16.84 -13.69 12.41
N GLY A 93 -16.73 -14.95 12.00
CA GLY A 93 -15.51 -15.52 11.45
C GLY A 93 -14.49 -15.85 12.54
N PHE A 94 -13.26 -15.43 12.35
CA PHE A 94 -12.23 -15.58 13.38
C PHE A 94 -12.49 -14.59 14.52
N ALA A 95 -12.92 -15.13 15.66
CA ALA A 95 -13.29 -14.32 16.81
C ALA A 95 -12.05 -13.68 17.44
N ILE A 96 -11.92 -12.36 17.26
CA ILE A 96 -10.93 -11.54 17.95
C ILE A 96 -11.69 -10.67 18.96
N ASP A 97 -11.23 -10.70 20.17
CA ASP A 97 -11.58 -9.74 21.21
C ASP A 97 -10.31 -9.43 22.00
N THR A 98 -9.71 -8.28 21.70
CA THR A 98 -8.43 -7.90 22.28
C THR A 98 -8.50 -7.60 23.80
N HIS A 99 -9.69 -7.54 24.37
CA HIS A 99 -9.85 -7.50 25.82
C HIS A 99 -9.54 -8.84 26.48
N THR A 100 -9.61 -9.94 25.73
CA THR A 100 -9.27 -11.27 26.23
C THR A 100 -7.81 -11.63 25.92
N PRO A 101 -7.12 -12.39 26.79
CA PRO A 101 -5.78 -12.89 26.49
C PRO A 101 -5.72 -13.70 25.20
N HIS A 102 -6.74 -14.52 24.93
CA HIS A 102 -6.85 -15.34 23.72
C HIS A 102 -6.97 -14.47 22.46
N GLY A 103 -7.80 -13.42 22.48
CA GLY A 103 -7.96 -12.50 21.34
C GLY A 103 -6.67 -11.72 21.05
N ARG A 104 -5.93 -11.31 22.08
CA ARG A 104 -4.61 -10.68 21.91
C ARG A 104 -3.60 -11.65 21.29
N LEU A 105 -3.53 -12.88 21.80
CA LEU A 105 -2.65 -13.91 21.24
C LEU A 105 -3.01 -14.20 19.79
N ALA A 106 -4.29 -14.37 19.49
CA ALA A 106 -4.78 -14.61 18.15
C ALA A 106 -4.36 -13.49 17.19
N LEU A 107 -4.49 -12.23 17.59
CA LEU A 107 -4.08 -11.08 16.80
C LEU A 107 -2.57 -11.06 16.55
N GLN A 108 -1.75 -11.36 17.57
CA GLN A 108 -0.29 -11.47 17.43
C GLN A 108 0.13 -12.59 16.47
N MET A 109 -0.57 -13.72 16.51
CA MET A 109 -0.32 -14.81 15.56
C MET A 109 -0.64 -14.40 14.11
N PHE A 110 -1.74 -13.67 13.88
CA PHE A 110 -2.05 -13.12 12.56
C PHE A 110 -1.00 -12.12 12.10
N ALA A 111 -0.52 -11.25 12.98
CA ALA A 111 0.54 -10.31 12.68
C ALA A 111 1.81 -11.03 12.25
N ALA A 112 2.26 -12.02 13.01
CA ALA A 112 3.44 -12.81 12.71
C ALA A 112 3.31 -13.58 11.37
N LEU A 113 2.12 -14.18 11.11
CA LEU A 113 1.86 -14.89 9.86
C LEU A 113 1.93 -13.94 8.65
N ALA A 114 1.37 -12.75 8.79
CA ALA A 114 1.40 -11.75 7.74
C ALA A 114 2.80 -11.20 7.45
N GLU A 115 3.64 -11.05 8.46
CA GLU A 115 5.05 -10.70 8.28
C GLU A 115 5.82 -11.82 7.57
N TYR A 116 5.56 -13.06 7.95
CA TYR A 116 6.15 -14.22 7.31
C TYR A 116 5.76 -14.33 5.83
N GLU A 117 4.48 -14.19 5.49
CA GLU A 117 4.03 -14.17 4.09
C GLU A 117 4.71 -13.05 3.29
N ARG A 118 4.87 -11.87 3.89
CA ARG A 118 5.56 -10.74 3.25
C ARG A 118 7.03 -11.05 3.00
N ALA A 119 7.72 -11.66 3.96
CA ALA A 119 9.12 -12.06 3.82
C ALA A 119 9.28 -13.08 2.69
N LEU A 120 8.40 -14.08 2.59
CA LEU A 120 8.41 -15.05 1.51
C LEU A 120 8.17 -14.42 0.12
N ILE A 121 7.27 -13.45 0.02
CA ILE A 121 7.03 -12.72 -1.24
C ILE A 121 8.28 -11.93 -1.63
N GLN A 122 8.91 -11.23 -0.70
CA GLN A 122 10.14 -10.48 -0.95
C GLN A 122 11.28 -11.41 -1.40
N GLU A 123 11.46 -12.54 -0.74
CA GLU A 123 12.45 -13.53 -1.12
C GLU A 123 12.25 -14.01 -2.57
N ARG A 124 11.02 -14.36 -2.94
CA ARG A 124 10.68 -14.75 -4.32
C ARG A 124 10.95 -13.66 -5.34
N ILE A 125 10.62 -12.41 -5.02
CA ILE A 125 10.89 -11.25 -5.88
C ILE A 125 12.40 -11.08 -6.05
N MET A 126 13.17 -11.13 -4.99
CA MET A 126 14.63 -10.98 -5.04
C MET A 126 15.29 -12.11 -5.84
N ALA A 127 14.87 -13.35 -5.63
CA ALA A 127 15.31 -14.49 -6.42
C ALA A 127 14.96 -14.32 -7.92
N GLY A 128 13.75 -13.85 -8.24
CA GLY A 128 13.31 -13.54 -9.60
C GLY A 128 14.15 -12.44 -10.25
N ILE A 129 14.46 -11.36 -9.53
CA ILE A 129 15.31 -10.27 -10.02
C ILE A 129 16.74 -10.78 -10.26
N ALA A 130 17.30 -11.57 -9.35
CA ALA A 130 18.63 -12.16 -9.49
C ALA A 130 18.71 -13.07 -10.74
N ALA A 131 17.71 -13.95 -10.92
CA ALA A 131 17.61 -14.80 -12.08
C ALA A 131 17.41 -14.04 -13.41
N ALA A 132 16.69 -12.92 -13.39
CA ALA A 132 16.52 -12.05 -14.56
C ALA A 132 17.84 -11.35 -14.92
N ARG A 133 18.57 -10.83 -13.93
CA ARG A 133 19.90 -10.20 -14.11
C ARG A 133 20.93 -11.18 -14.64
N ALA A 134 20.96 -12.41 -14.14
CA ALA A 134 21.84 -13.47 -14.63
C ALA A 134 21.60 -13.80 -16.13
N ARG A 135 20.38 -13.55 -16.61
CA ARG A 135 19.99 -13.70 -18.03
C ARG A 135 20.14 -12.41 -18.85
N GLY A 136 20.83 -11.40 -18.32
CA GLY A 136 21.04 -10.10 -18.99
C GLY A 136 19.83 -9.18 -19.01
N ARG A 137 18.73 -9.53 -18.33
CA ARG A 137 17.52 -8.72 -18.25
C ARG A 137 17.62 -7.75 -17.07
N ASN A 138 18.18 -6.57 -17.31
CA ASN A 138 18.23 -5.52 -16.31
C ASN A 138 16.89 -4.80 -16.28
N GLY A 139 16.23 -4.83 -15.12
CA GLY A 139 15.03 -4.03 -14.87
C GLY A 139 15.36 -2.53 -14.90
N GLY A 140 14.32 -1.71 -14.97
CA GLY A 140 14.43 -0.27 -14.92
C GLY A 140 13.70 0.41 -16.09
N ARG A 141 13.72 1.75 -16.08
CA ARG A 141 13.14 2.53 -17.19
C ARG A 141 13.98 2.34 -18.46
N LYS A 142 13.32 1.97 -19.54
CA LYS A 142 13.99 1.88 -20.86
C LYS A 142 14.72 3.19 -21.17
N PRO A 143 15.94 3.11 -21.75
CA PRO A 143 16.62 4.31 -22.24
C PRO A 143 15.71 5.10 -23.16
N LYS A 144 15.74 6.43 -23.07
CA LYS A 144 14.91 7.30 -23.91
C LYS A 144 15.39 7.32 -25.37
N LEU A 145 16.69 7.12 -25.56
CA LEU A 145 17.32 7.01 -26.88
C LEU A 145 17.59 5.54 -27.21
N SER A 146 17.29 5.14 -28.45
CA SER A 146 17.72 3.85 -28.97
C SER A 146 19.26 3.80 -29.12
N PRO A 147 19.88 2.61 -29.26
CA PRO A 147 21.32 2.52 -29.51
C PRO A 147 21.78 3.32 -30.68
N GLU A 148 21.00 3.33 -31.77
CA GLU A 148 21.26 4.13 -32.98
C GLU A 148 21.20 5.63 -32.71
N GLN A 149 20.20 6.09 -31.96
CA GLN A 149 20.07 7.48 -31.55
C GLN A 149 21.18 7.91 -30.58
N GLN A 150 21.68 7.00 -29.73
CA GLN A 150 22.81 7.27 -28.84
C GLN A 150 24.09 7.44 -29.70
N GLN A 151 24.32 6.59 -30.70
CA GLN A 151 25.45 6.72 -31.62
C GLN A 151 25.36 8.03 -32.40
N LEU A 152 24.19 8.35 -32.93
CA LEU A 152 23.96 9.62 -33.64
C LEU A 152 24.25 10.83 -32.75
N ALA A 153 23.89 10.80 -31.47
CA ALA A 153 24.23 11.87 -30.54
C ALA A 153 25.73 12.03 -30.34
N VAL A 154 26.49 10.91 -30.29
CA VAL A 154 27.95 10.92 -30.23
C VAL A 154 28.55 11.52 -31.48
N ASP A 155 28.12 11.08 -32.67
CA ASP A 155 28.61 11.56 -33.97
C ASP A 155 28.35 13.07 -34.15
N MET A 156 27.14 13.54 -33.80
CA MET A 156 26.79 14.96 -33.83
C MET A 156 27.66 15.79 -32.86
N ALA A 157 27.97 15.28 -31.69
CA ALA A 157 28.81 15.97 -30.72
C ALA A 157 30.27 16.04 -31.17
N GLN A 158 30.80 14.99 -31.78
CA GLN A 158 32.12 14.95 -32.40
C GLN A 158 32.23 15.93 -33.59
N GLY A 159 31.11 16.10 -34.32
CA GLY A 159 30.99 17.12 -35.39
C GLY A 159 30.85 18.57 -34.88
N GLY A 160 30.98 18.81 -33.57
CA GLY A 160 30.94 20.15 -32.98
C GLY A 160 29.53 20.75 -32.82
N ILE A 161 28.48 19.95 -32.98
CA ILE A 161 27.09 20.43 -32.84
C ILE A 161 26.80 20.67 -31.38
N PRO A 162 26.24 21.85 -30.99
CA PRO A 162 25.94 22.17 -29.62
C PRO A 162 24.94 21.18 -28.99
N ILE A 163 25.16 20.77 -27.72
CA ILE A 163 24.30 19.82 -26.95
C ILE A 163 22.82 20.22 -26.97
N ALA A 164 22.54 21.52 -26.91
CA ALA A 164 21.16 22.02 -26.98
C ALA A 164 20.48 21.70 -28.34
N THR A 165 21.22 21.73 -29.41
CA THR A 165 20.73 21.38 -30.75
C THR A 165 20.52 19.87 -30.86
N ILE A 166 21.49 19.06 -30.42
CA ILE A 166 21.37 17.59 -30.37
C ILE A 166 20.13 17.17 -29.56
N ALA A 167 19.94 17.75 -28.38
CA ALA A 167 18.80 17.46 -27.51
C ALA A 167 17.46 17.79 -28.20
N ARG A 168 17.40 18.87 -28.94
CA ARG A 168 16.23 19.28 -29.74
C ARG A 168 15.96 18.31 -30.89
N THR A 169 16.99 17.97 -31.65
CA THR A 169 16.91 17.04 -32.79
C THR A 169 16.44 15.66 -32.38
N LEU A 170 16.95 15.15 -31.23
CA LEU A 170 16.59 13.83 -30.73
C LEU A 170 15.37 13.86 -29.75
N GLN A 171 14.69 14.99 -29.61
CA GLN A 171 13.52 15.19 -28.79
C GLN A 171 13.72 14.68 -27.32
N CYS A 172 14.89 14.96 -26.75
CA CYS A 172 15.25 14.54 -25.41
C CYS A 172 15.81 15.70 -24.58
N SER A 173 16.04 15.46 -23.29
CA SER A 173 16.68 16.47 -22.44
C SER A 173 18.20 16.53 -22.70
N ARG A 174 18.82 17.70 -22.43
CA ARG A 174 20.29 17.84 -22.45
C ARG A 174 20.98 16.80 -21.56
N HIS A 175 20.40 16.49 -20.41
CA HIS A 175 20.90 15.43 -19.51
C HIS A 175 20.94 14.06 -20.20
N THR A 176 19.94 13.74 -21.03
CA THR A 176 19.89 12.49 -21.79
C THR A 176 21.03 12.43 -22.82
N VAL A 177 21.36 13.55 -23.46
CA VAL A 177 22.49 13.65 -24.40
C VAL A 177 23.82 13.48 -23.65
N TYR A 178 24.03 14.18 -22.54
CA TYR A 178 25.25 14.01 -21.72
C TYR A 178 25.44 12.54 -21.28
N LYS A 179 24.35 11.89 -20.84
CA LYS A 179 24.40 10.47 -20.48
C LYS A 179 24.77 9.58 -21.68
N ALA A 180 24.30 9.88 -22.88
CA ALA A 180 24.67 9.14 -24.10
C ALA A 180 26.15 9.33 -24.47
N LEU A 181 26.73 10.52 -24.17
CA LEU A 181 28.13 10.83 -24.35
C LEU A 181 29.06 10.26 -23.25
N GLY A 182 28.54 9.52 -22.26
CA GLY A 182 29.31 9.03 -21.14
C GLY A 182 29.77 10.13 -20.15
N GLN A 183 29.28 11.35 -20.29
CA GLN A 183 29.62 12.48 -19.42
C GLN A 183 28.61 12.58 -18.27
N THR A 184 29.05 12.32 -17.05
CA THR A 184 28.28 12.59 -15.84
C THR A 184 28.32 14.09 -15.60
N HIS A 185 27.19 14.78 -15.72
CA HIS A 185 27.11 16.20 -15.38
C HIS A 185 27.25 16.36 -13.87
N VAL A 186 28.44 16.73 -13.41
CA VAL A 186 28.62 17.34 -12.09
C VAL A 186 27.96 18.71 -12.21
N GLY A 187 26.87 18.94 -11.45
CA GLY A 187 26.14 20.20 -11.47
C GLY A 187 27.07 21.38 -11.22
N VAL A 188 27.02 22.35 -12.10
CA VAL A 188 27.48 23.70 -11.82
C VAL A 188 26.28 24.43 -11.23
N GLU A 189 26.46 24.92 -9.99
CA GLU A 189 25.58 25.83 -9.26
C GLU A 189 25.13 27.03 -10.10
#